data_6f1c1101ca271c97da15a0c9008e0dbb
#
_entry.id   6f1c1101ca271c97da15a0c9008e0dbb
#
_cell.length_a   1.000
_cell.length_b   1.000
_cell.length_c   1.000
_cell.angle_alpha   90.00
_cell.angle_beta   90.00
_cell.angle_gamma   90.00
#
_symmetry.space_group_name_H-M   'P 1'
#
loop_
_entity.id
_entity.type
_entity.pdbx_description
1 polymer ?
#
loop_
_entity_poly.entity_id
_entity_poly.type
_entity_poly.pdbx_seq_one_letter_code
_entity_poly.pdbx_strand_id
1 'polypeptide(L)'
;IADQLTEIGKISERELEKLKKDVDIDKTRKEIEKHFKKHEWHPYLYYITHKQNIESILENGILNFYDAKKLNTNHIDISHPEVQSQREKVEEHYSRKIHDYTPLYFNPKNPMSRLRWNDHKNALCFLQVSVSALADGEFLISDGNAASPVTKFYKSLDQLDLLPWDVINAKYWKDLDDGSRKRCAEV
;
A
#
# COMPACT_ATOMS: atom_id res chain seq x y z
N ILE A 1 22.89 13.56 20.71
CA ILE A 1 23.12 12.09 20.59
C ILE A 1 24.32 11.83 19.66
N ALA A 2 24.36 12.42 18.46
CA ALA A 2 25.49 12.25 17.51
C ALA A 2 26.82 12.72 18.10
N ASP A 3 26.84 13.86 18.79
CA ASP A 3 28.04 14.41 19.43
C ASP A 3 28.54 13.55 20.59
N GLN A 4 27.63 12.92 21.34
CA GLN A 4 27.98 11.98 22.41
C GLN A 4 28.59 10.68 21.90
N LEU A 5 28.21 10.23 20.69
CA LEU A 5 28.73 9.02 20.07
C LEU A 5 30.11 9.21 19.45
N THR A 6 30.43 10.43 18.99
CA THR A 6 31.79 10.80 18.53
C THR A 6 32.81 10.88 19.69
N GLU A 7 32.37 11.23 20.88
CA GLU A 7 33.24 11.28 22.08
C GLU A 7 33.74 9.89 22.51
N ILE A 8 33.02 8.82 22.14
CA ILE A 8 33.41 7.43 22.47
C ILE A 8 34.42 6.85 21.46
N GLY A 9 34.72 7.55 20.36
CA GLY A 9 35.84 7.23 19.43
C GLY A 9 35.70 5.86 18.73
N LYS A 10 34.49 5.28 18.60
CA LYS A 10 34.29 3.92 18.11
C LYS A 10 33.33 3.76 16.94
N ILE A 11 32.72 4.84 16.44
CA ILE A 11 31.75 4.76 15.34
C ILE A 11 32.38 5.37 14.09
N SER A 12 32.40 4.60 12.99
CA SER A 12 32.86 5.10 11.69
C SER A 12 31.85 6.11 11.12
N GLU A 13 32.32 7.02 10.25
CA GLU A 13 31.44 7.99 9.55
C GLU A 13 30.28 7.29 8.85
N ARG A 14 30.52 6.13 8.26
CA ARG A 14 29.49 5.31 7.60
C ARG A 14 28.40 4.83 8.56
N GLU A 15 28.79 4.40 9.76
CA GLU A 15 27.84 3.99 10.81
C GLU A 15 27.05 5.18 11.34
N LEU A 16 27.70 6.34 11.47
CA LEU A 16 27.03 7.58 11.88
C LEU A 16 25.99 8.04 10.83
N GLU A 17 26.31 7.97 9.54
CA GLU A 17 25.35 8.25 8.47
C GLU A 17 24.19 7.27 8.47
N LYS A 18 24.45 5.99 8.68
CA LYS A 18 23.38 4.98 8.80
C LYS A 18 22.46 5.28 9.97
N LEU A 19 23.00 5.59 11.14
CA LEU A 19 22.21 5.95 12.33
C LEU A 19 21.36 7.22 12.11
N LYS A 20 21.90 8.22 11.44
CA LYS A 20 21.14 9.43 11.08
C LYS A 20 19.96 9.09 10.16
N LYS A 21 20.20 8.26 9.15
CA LYS A 21 19.15 7.80 8.22
C LYS A 21 18.07 7.00 8.94
N ASP A 22 18.46 6.12 9.85
CA ASP A 22 17.51 5.31 10.64
C ASP A 22 16.64 6.19 11.56
N VAL A 23 17.21 7.23 12.17
CA VAL A 23 16.48 8.22 12.99
C VAL A 23 15.50 9.02 12.14
N ASP A 24 15.88 9.44 10.94
CA ASP A 24 15.01 10.18 10.03
C ASP A 24 13.85 9.31 9.53
N ILE A 25 14.11 8.03 9.24
CA ILE A 25 13.05 7.05 8.88
C ILE A 25 12.07 6.88 10.03
N ASP A 26 12.54 6.71 11.27
CA ASP A 26 11.67 6.55 12.43
C ASP A 26 10.80 7.79 12.69
N LYS A 27 11.34 8.97 12.45
CA LYS A 27 10.58 10.22 12.52
C LYS A 27 9.48 10.24 11.44
N THR A 28 9.83 9.89 10.22
CA THR A 28 8.88 9.81 9.09
C THR A 28 7.77 8.81 9.38
N ARG A 29 8.08 7.63 9.90
CA ARG A 29 7.10 6.61 10.30
C ARG A 29 6.08 7.14 11.31
N LYS A 30 6.53 7.85 12.34
CA LYS A 30 5.67 8.46 13.36
C LYS A 30 4.75 9.56 12.76
N GLU A 31 5.26 10.35 11.83
CA GLU A 31 4.43 11.36 11.14
C GLU A 31 3.37 10.69 10.27
N ILE A 32 3.70 9.61 9.55
CA ILE A 32 2.72 8.82 8.78
C ILE A 32 1.61 8.31 9.69
N GLU A 33 1.94 7.65 10.79
CA GLU A 33 0.96 7.11 11.74
C GLU A 33 0.05 8.22 12.30
N LYS A 34 0.61 9.40 12.59
CA LYS A 34 -0.14 10.56 13.05
C LYS A 34 -1.16 11.06 12.02
N HIS A 35 -0.80 11.10 10.73
CA HIS A 35 -1.71 11.47 9.66
C HIS A 35 -2.90 10.49 9.56
N PHE A 36 -2.65 9.19 9.60
CA PHE A 36 -3.71 8.18 9.59
C PHE A 36 -4.61 8.26 10.83
N LYS A 37 -4.03 8.47 12.00
CA LYS A 37 -4.77 8.64 13.25
C LYS A 37 -5.71 9.87 13.24
N LYS A 38 -5.34 10.94 12.55
CA LYS A 38 -6.19 12.13 12.36
C LYS A 38 -7.54 11.78 11.72
N HIS A 39 -7.57 10.76 10.85
CA HIS A 39 -8.77 10.27 10.17
C HIS A 39 -9.45 9.11 10.90
N GLU A 40 -9.12 8.90 12.17
CA GLU A 40 -9.64 7.78 12.97
C GLU A 40 -9.36 6.41 12.32
N TRP A 41 -8.34 6.36 11.45
CA TRP A 41 -7.95 5.16 10.77
C TRP A 41 -6.95 4.36 11.61
N HIS A 42 -7.08 3.03 11.57
CA HIS A 42 -6.10 2.15 12.19
C HIS A 42 -4.77 2.16 11.40
N PRO A 43 -3.63 1.81 12.02
CA PRO A 43 -2.31 1.95 11.41
C PRO A 43 -1.98 0.82 10.40
N TYR A 44 -2.97 0.30 9.69
CA TYR A 44 -2.81 -0.81 8.76
C TYR A 44 -3.50 -0.55 7.43
N LEU A 45 -2.83 -1.01 6.37
CA LEU A 45 -3.35 -1.21 5.03
C LEU A 45 -3.47 -2.72 4.76
N TYR A 46 -4.15 -3.12 3.70
CA TYR A 46 -4.43 -4.53 3.44
C TYR A 46 -3.95 -4.96 2.06
N TYR A 47 -3.11 -5.98 2.04
CA TYR A 47 -2.79 -6.70 0.81
C TYR A 47 -3.67 -7.95 0.71
N ILE A 48 -4.28 -8.17 -0.46
CA ILE A 48 -5.20 -9.30 -0.70
C ILE A 48 -4.47 -10.30 -1.58
N THR A 49 -4.34 -11.55 -1.11
CA THR A 49 -3.57 -12.58 -1.81
C THR A 49 -4.16 -13.98 -1.58
N HIS A 50 -3.63 -14.96 -2.31
CA HIS A 50 -3.91 -16.37 -2.10
C HIS A 50 -2.99 -16.96 -1.03
N LYS A 51 -3.49 -17.90 -0.19
CA LYS A 51 -2.70 -18.50 0.90
C LYS A 51 -1.40 -19.17 0.45
N GLN A 52 -1.36 -19.72 -0.77
CA GLN A 52 -0.16 -20.37 -1.32
C GLN A 52 0.97 -19.36 -1.64
N ASN A 53 0.67 -18.06 -1.71
CA ASN A 53 1.66 -17.04 -1.94
C ASN A 53 2.37 -16.59 -0.65
N ILE A 54 1.86 -17.00 0.53
CA ILE A 54 2.35 -16.49 1.82
C ILE A 54 3.84 -16.80 2.04
N GLU A 55 4.27 -18.03 1.74
CA GLU A 55 5.67 -18.43 1.90
C GLU A 55 6.61 -17.53 1.08
N SER A 56 6.31 -17.36 -0.21
CA SER A 56 7.09 -16.48 -1.08
C SER A 56 7.05 -15.00 -0.62
N ILE A 57 5.92 -14.54 -0.08
CA ILE A 57 5.80 -13.17 0.45
C ILE A 57 6.66 -13.00 1.70
N LEU A 58 6.75 -13.99 2.57
CA LEU A 58 7.60 -13.95 3.77
C LEU A 58 9.10 -13.93 3.42
N GLU A 59 9.49 -14.59 2.33
CA GLU A 59 10.87 -14.64 1.86
C GLU A 59 11.29 -13.39 1.07
N ASN A 60 10.40 -12.88 0.20
CA ASN A 60 10.74 -11.88 -0.82
C ASN A 60 10.05 -10.52 -0.61
N GLY A 61 9.17 -10.41 0.38
CA GLY A 61 8.29 -9.26 0.54
C GLY A 61 7.09 -9.29 -0.40
N ILE A 62 6.23 -8.27 -0.28
CA ILE A 62 5.10 -8.06 -1.18
C ILE A 62 5.63 -7.32 -2.41
N LEU A 63 5.68 -8.00 -3.54
CA LEU A 63 6.24 -7.48 -4.78
C LEU A 63 5.16 -6.83 -5.65
N ASN A 64 5.55 -5.85 -6.47
CA ASN A 64 4.72 -5.35 -7.54
C ASN A 64 4.54 -6.40 -8.66
N PHE A 65 3.65 -6.10 -9.60
CA PHE A 65 3.29 -7.04 -10.66
C PHE A 65 4.50 -7.52 -11.51
N TYR A 66 5.40 -6.61 -11.88
CA TYR A 66 6.52 -6.95 -12.74
C TYR A 66 7.62 -7.73 -11.99
N ASP A 67 7.89 -7.38 -10.74
CA ASP A 67 8.88 -8.06 -9.93
C ASP A 67 8.40 -9.45 -9.51
N ALA A 68 7.11 -9.61 -9.21
CA ALA A 68 6.51 -10.92 -8.97
C ALA A 68 6.65 -11.85 -10.22
N LYS A 69 6.44 -11.30 -11.42
CA LYS A 69 6.66 -12.07 -12.67
C LYS A 69 8.12 -12.44 -12.91
N LYS A 70 9.06 -11.53 -12.63
CA LYS A 70 10.50 -11.82 -12.76
C LYS A 70 10.98 -12.92 -11.83
N LEU A 71 10.42 -12.98 -10.63
CA LEU A 71 10.77 -13.99 -9.64
C LEU A 71 10.37 -15.41 -10.09
N ASN A 72 9.53 -15.51 -11.12
CA ASN A 72 9.07 -16.78 -11.72
C ASN A 72 8.65 -17.84 -10.70
N THR A 73 8.05 -17.41 -9.60
CA THR A 73 7.48 -18.30 -8.59
C THR A 73 6.14 -18.84 -9.07
N ASN A 74 5.76 -20.01 -8.58
CA ASN A 74 4.42 -20.59 -8.79
C ASN A 74 3.36 -19.82 -7.96
N HIS A 75 3.29 -18.48 -8.12
CA HIS A 75 2.30 -17.70 -7.42
C HIS A 75 0.90 -17.87 -8.06
N ILE A 76 -0.11 -17.87 -7.23
CA ILE A 76 -1.50 -17.87 -7.69
C ILE A 76 -1.93 -16.41 -7.88
N ASP A 77 -2.14 -16.04 -9.13
CA ASP A 77 -2.69 -14.72 -9.48
C ASP A 77 -4.21 -14.72 -9.25
N ILE A 78 -4.66 -13.90 -8.32
CA ILE A 78 -6.08 -13.70 -8.01
C ILE A 78 -6.65 -12.43 -8.67
N SER A 79 -5.88 -11.77 -9.52
CA SER A 79 -6.32 -10.55 -10.19
C SER A 79 -7.40 -10.81 -11.26
N HIS A 80 -8.03 -9.74 -11.75
CA HIS A 80 -8.96 -9.83 -12.88
C HIS A 80 -8.26 -9.35 -14.15
N PRO A 81 -8.22 -10.13 -15.25
CA PRO A 81 -7.48 -9.78 -16.45
C PRO A 81 -7.80 -8.39 -17.01
N GLU A 82 -9.08 -8.01 -17.03
CA GLU A 82 -9.51 -6.68 -17.52
C GLU A 82 -8.96 -5.54 -16.65
N VAL A 83 -8.95 -5.73 -15.32
CA VAL A 83 -8.39 -4.75 -14.38
C VAL A 83 -6.88 -4.64 -14.59
N GLN A 84 -6.20 -5.77 -14.84
CA GLN A 84 -4.76 -5.77 -15.11
C GLN A 84 -4.42 -4.96 -16.37
N SER A 85 -5.18 -5.10 -17.45
CA SER A 85 -4.94 -4.29 -18.67
C SER A 85 -5.09 -2.79 -18.42
N GLN A 86 -6.02 -2.39 -17.57
CA GLN A 86 -6.23 -0.98 -17.20
C GLN A 86 -5.12 -0.41 -16.30
N ARG A 87 -4.43 -1.26 -15.54
CA ARG A 87 -3.28 -0.86 -14.70
C ARG A 87 -1.98 -0.64 -15.49
N GLU A 88 -1.96 -0.91 -16.80
CA GLU A 88 -0.85 -0.54 -17.69
C GLU A 88 -0.74 0.98 -17.93
N LYS A 89 -1.73 1.76 -17.55
CA LYS A 89 -1.69 3.22 -17.67
C LYS A 89 -0.55 3.81 -16.82
N VAL A 90 0.03 4.90 -17.34
CA VAL A 90 1.04 5.69 -16.65
C VAL A 90 0.34 6.78 -15.82
N GLU A 91 0.71 6.87 -14.53
CA GLU A 91 0.25 7.96 -13.68
C GLU A 91 1.15 9.21 -13.84
N GLU A 92 0.62 10.38 -13.45
CA GLU A 92 1.23 11.68 -13.77
C GLU A 92 2.29 12.16 -12.76
N HIS A 93 2.30 11.63 -11.52
CA HIS A 93 3.14 12.16 -10.43
C HIS A 93 4.60 11.72 -10.54
N TYR A 94 4.82 10.44 -10.86
CA TYR A 94 6.15 9.82 -10.98
C TYR A 94 6.40 9.27 -12.39
N SER A 95 5.42 9.40 -13.30
CA SER A 95 5.48 8.86 -14.68
C SER A 95 5.73 7.35 -14.72
N ARG A 96 5.13 6.62 -13.77
CA ARG A 96 5.22 5.17 -13.66
C ARG A 96 3.89 4.50 -14.03
N LYS A 97 3.94 3.24 -14.42
CA LYS A 97 2.73 2.44 -14.59
C LYS A 97 2.14 2.08 -13.23
N ILE A 98 0.81 1.94 -13.16
CA ILE A 98 0.14 1.49 -11.93
C ILE A 98 0.63 0.09 -11.51
N HIS A 99 1.10 -0.73 -12.44
CA HIS A 99 1.73 -2.03 -12.18
C HIS A 99 3.09 -1.97 -11.46
N ASP A 100 3.76 -0.82 -11.46
CA ASP A 100 5.02 -0.63 -10.72
C ASP A 100 4.79 -0.47 -9.21
N TYR A 101 3.52 -0.33 -8.79
CA TYR A 101 3.12 -0.18 -7.39
C TYR A 101 2.52 -1.46 -6.85
N THR A 102 2.77 -1.72 -5.56
CA THR A 102 2.10 -2.77 -4.80
C THR A 102 0.78 -2.25 -4.26
N PRO A 103 -0.39 -2.81 -4.62
CA PRO A 103 -1.68 -2.30 -4.17
C PRO A 103 -1.95 -2.63 -2.70
N LEU A 104 -2.09 -1.63 -1.85
CA LEU A 104 -2.47 -1.77 -0.45
C LEU A 104 -3.80 -1.05 -0.20
N TYR A 105 -4.86 -1.79 0.07
CA TYR A 105 -6.20 -1.26 0.26
C TYR A 105 -6.39 -0.67 1.65
N PHE A 106 -7.08 0.46 1.75
CA PHE A 106 -7.55 0.96 3.03
C PHE A 106 -8.54 -0.01 3.68
N ASN A 107 -9.45 -0.58 2.92
CA ASN A 107 -10.43 -1.53 3.46
C ASN A 107 -10.40 -2.87 2.73
N PRO A 108 -10.21 -4.00 3.45
CA PRO A 108 -10.17 -5.33 2.84
C PRO A 108 -11.55 -5.78 2.32
N LYS A 109 -12.64 -5.24 2.87
CA LYS A 109 -14.01 -5.49 2.41
C LYS A 109 -14.36 -4.57 1.24
N ASN A 110 -13.82 -4.84 0.07
CA ASN A 110 -14.01 -4.07 -1.15
C ASN A 110 -14.54 -4.95 -2.31
N PRO A 111 -14.93 -4.37 -3.44
CA PRO A 111 -15.42 -5.13 -4.61
C PRO A 111 -14.45 -6.22 -5.09
N MET A 112 -13.12 -5.97 -5.07
CA MET A 112 -12.12 -6.97 -5.48
C MET A 112 -12.17 -8.20 -4.58
N SER A 113 -12.12 -8.03 -3.27
CA SER A 113 -12.17 -9.13 -2.33
C SER A 113 -13.50 -9.90 -2.40
N ARG A 114 -14.61 -9.20 -2.67
CA ARG A 114 -15.92 -9.82 -2.83
C ARG A 114 -15.99 -10.73 -4.07
N LEU A 115 -15.45 -10.27 -5.21
CA LEU A 115 -15.39 -11.07 -6.43
C LEU A 115 -14.55 -12.33 -6.21
N ARG A 116 -13.35 -12.14 -5.64
CA ARG A 116 -12.42 -13.27 -5.39
C ARG A 116 -12.90 -14.22 -4.30
N TRP A 117 -13.76 -13.76 -3.39
CA TRP A 117 -14.30 -14.61 -2.33
C TRP A 117 -15.03 -15.84 -2.88
N ASN A 118 -15.80 -15.69 -3.95
CA ASN A 118 -16.52 -16.79 -4.53
C ASN A 118 -15.59 -17.87 -5.12
N ASP A 119 -14.50 -17.43 -5.76
CA ASP A 119 -13.56 -18.31 -6.44
C ASP A 119 -12.52 -18.93 -5.49
N HIS A 120 -12.17 -18.20 -4.42
CA HIS A 120 -11.05 -18.54 -3.53
C HIS A 120 -11.40 -18.51 -2.05
N LYS A 121 -12.66 -18.72 -1.67
CA LYS A 121 -13.20 -18.56 -0.31
C LYS A 121 -12.30 -19.10 0.82
N ASN A 122 -11.76 -20.30 0.65
CA ASN A 122 -10.94 -20.98 1.66
C ASN A 122 -9.43 -20.74 1.49
N ALA A 123 -9.06 -19.90 0.56
CA ALA A 123 -7.68 -19.65 0.20
C ALA A 123 -7.32 -18.15 0.14
N LEU A 124 -8.32 -17.25 0.22
CA LEU A 124 -8.12 -15.81 0.23
C LEU A 124 -7.55 -15.38 1.58
N CYS A 125 -6.45 -14.63 1.55
CA CYS A 125 -5.78 -14.08 2.72
C CYS A 125 -5.73 -12.54 2.64
N PHE A 126 -5.82 -11.91 3.80
CA PHE A 126 -5.69 -10.47 3.99
C PHE A 126 -4.49 -10.22 4.90
N LEU A 127 -3.40 -9.72 4.33
CA LEU A 127 -2.23 -9.35 5.10
C LEU A 127 -2.37 -7.90 5.57
N GLN A 128 -2.16 -7.67 6.85
CA GLN A 128 -2.06 -6.33 7.42
C GLN A 128 -0.64 -5.82 7.25
N VAL A 129 -0.50 -4.68 6.57
CA VAL A 129 0.77 -3.99 6.36
C VAL A 129 0.72 -2.69 7.16
N SER A 130 1.71 -2.44 8.01
CA SER A 130 1.78 -1.18 8.75
C SER A 130 1.86 0.00 7.79
N VAL A 131 1.12 1.08 8.06
CA VAL A 131 1.23 2.33 7.31
C VAL A 131 2.64 2.91 7.37
N SER A 132 3.43 2.55 8.36
CA SER A 132 4.83 2.97 8.49
C SER A 132 5.72 2.45 7.35
N ALA A 133 5.28 1.41 6.62
CA ALA A 133 5.96 0.93 5.41
C ALA A 133 6.02 1.98 4.30
N LEU A 134 5.12 2.97 4.31
CA LEU A 134 5.16 4.08 3.36
C LEU A 134 6.40 4.99 3.51
N ALA A 135 7.12 4.87 4.63
CA ALA A 135 8.40 5.57 4.82
C ALA A 135 9.56 4.94 4.02
N ASP A 136 9.39 3.72 3.53
CA ASP A 136 10.46 2.97 2.89
C ASP A 136 10.58 3.25 1.38
N GLY A 137 9.68 4.06 0.81
CA GLY A 137 9.70 4.38 -0.62
C GLY A 137 8.69 5.44 -1.06
N GLU A 138 8.59 5.60 -2.36
CA GLU A 138 7.59 6.46 -2.98
C GLU A 138 6.24 5.74 -3.00
N PHE A 139 5.18 6.46 -2.71
CA PHE A 139 3.81 5.93 -2.69
C PHE A 139 2.85 6.85 -3.45
N LEU A 140 1.74 6.26 -3.88
CA LEU A 140 0.58 6.98 -4.40
C LEU A 140 -0.66 6.59 -3.62
N ILE A 141 -1.46 7.59 -3.29
CA ILE A 141 -2.78 7.39 -2.67
C ILE A 141 -3.82 7.58 -3.76
N SER A 142 -4.78 6.67 -3.88
CA SER A 142 -5.89 6.79 -4.81
C SER A 142 -7.22 7.02 -4.08
N ASP A 143 -8.11 7.85 -4.66
CA ASP A 143 -9.46 8.09 -4.11
C ASP A 143 -10.46 6.98 -4.48
N GLY A 144 -9.99 5.91 -5.08
CA GLY A 144 -10.80 4.79 -5.51
C GLY A 144 -9.98 3.76 -6.27
N ASN A 145 -10.66 2.90 -7.05
CA ASN A 145 -10.00 1.88 -7.86
C ASN A 145 -8.95 2.49 -8.79
N ALA A 146 -7.68 2.19 -8.58
CA ALA A 146 -6.57 2.73 -9.38
C ALA A 146 -6.65 2.39 -10.87
N ALA A 147 -7.35 1.32 -11.26
CA ALA A 147 -7.61 0.99 -12.65
C ALA A 147 -8.64 1.92 -13.32
N SER A 148 -9.48 2.61 -12.55
CA SER A 148 -10.52 3.49 -13.11
C SER A 148 -9.93 4.75 -13.74
N PRO A 149 -10.44 5.21 -14.91
CA PRO A 149 -9.95 6.42 -15.56
C PRO A 149 -10.30 7.72 -14.82
N VAL A 150 -11.28 7.68 -13.93
CA VAL A 150 -11.74 8.86 -13.17
C VAL A 150 -11.11 8.93 -11.76
N THR A 151 -10.31 7.95 -11.38
CA THR A 151 -9.60 7.94 -10.10
C THR A 151 -8.49 8.98 -10.09
N LYS A 152 -8.47 9.77 -9.03
CA LYS A 152 -7.41 10.75 -8.75
C LYS A 152 -6.32 10.12 -7.89
N PHE A 153 -5.09 10.54 -8.16
CA PHE A 153 -3.92 10.11 -7.40
C PHE A 153 -3.35 11.28 -6.62
N TYR A 154 -2.75 10.97 -5.48
CA TYR A 154 -2.12 11.92 -4.57
C TYR A 154 -0.79 11.34 -4.09
N LYS A 155 0.21 12.20 -3.84
CA LYS A 155 1.55 11.79 -3.41
C LYS A 155 1.95 12.32 -2.02
N SER A 156 1.03 12.99 -1.33
CA SER A 156 1.29 13.57 -0.02
C SER A 156 0.26 13.10 1.00
N LEU A 157 0.71 12.85 2.21
CA LEU A 157 -0.15 12.47 3.34
C LEU A 157 -1.15 13.56 3.73
N ASP A 158 -0.84 14.83 3.47
CA ASP A 158 -1.79 15.95 3.70
C ASP A 158 -3.03 15.83 2.82
N GLN A 159 -2.92 15.08 1.71
CA GLN A 159 -4.02 14.85 0.78
C GLN A 159 -4.94 13.71 1.20
N LEU A 160 -4.66 13.01 2.31
CA LEU A 160 -5.59 12.06 2.94
C LEU A 160 -6.94 12.72 3.29
N ASP A 161 -6.96 14.03 3.55
CA ASP A 161 -8.19 14.80 3.77
C ASP A 161 -9.13 14.78 2.55
N LEU A 162 -8.63 14.48 1.35
CA LEU A 162 -9.40 14.45 0.09
C LEU A 162 -10.02 13.09 -0.20
N LEU A 163 -9.72 12.06 0.60
CA LEU A 163 -10.25 10.72 0.40
C LEU A 163 -11.72 10.62 0.83
N PRO A 164 -12.49 9.74 0.18
CA PRO A 164 -13.89 9.51 0.53
C PRO A 164 -14.03 8.61 1.77
N TRP A 165 -13.61 9.11 2.93
CA TRP A 165 -13.58 8.34 4.19
C TRP A 165 -14.95 7.82 4.61
N ASP A 166 -16.02 8.53 4.29
CA ASP A 166 -17.40 8.11 4.49
C ASP A 166 -17.71 6.79 3.76
N VAL A 167 -17.20 6.62 2.54
CA VAL A 167 -17.33 5.38 1.76
C VAL A 167 -16.32 4.32 2.19
N ILE A 168 -15.07 4.71 2.44
CA ILE A 168 -13.99 3.80 2.89
C ILE A 168 -14.37 3.14 4.22
N ASN A 169 -15.04 3.87 5.12
CA ASN A 169 -15.46 3.39 6.44
C ASN A 169 -16.85 2.76 6.45
N ALA A 170 -17.66 2.96 5.42
CA ALA A 170 -19.04 2.52 5.40
C ALA A 170 -19.18 1.01 5.62
N LYS A 171 -20.13 0.60 6.45
CA LYS A 171 -20.54 -0.80 6.58
C LYS A 171 -21.13 -1.33 5.27
N TYR A 172 -21.93 -0.48 4.61
CA TYR A 172 -22.56 -0.74 3.31
C TYR A 172 -22.22 0.42 2.36
N TRP A 173 -21.66 0.14 1.19
CA TRP A 173 -21.19 1.15 0.24
C TRP A 173 -21.90 1.14 -1.10
N LYS A 174 -22.71 0.09 -1.39
CA LYS A 174 -23.32 -0.09 -2.71
C LYS A 174 -24.31 1.00 -3.09
N ASP A 175 -24.99 1.54 -2.09
CA ASP A 175 -26.01 2.57 -2.27
C ASP A 175 -25.44 4.00 -2.15
N LEU A 176 -24.13 4.11 -1.94
CA LEU A 176 -23.43 5.39 -1.91
C LEU A 176 -22.98 5.80 -3.31
N ASP A 177 -22.92 7.11 -3.56
CA ASP A 177 -22.45 7.67 -4.82
C ASP A 177 -21.06 7.16 -5.18
N ASP A 178 -20.94 6.48 -6.34
CA ASP A 178 -19.72 5.84 -6.81
C ASP A 178 -19.04 4.91 -5.76
N GLY A 179 -19.86 4.34 -4.87
CA GLY A 179 -19.38 3.62 -3.70
C GLY A 179 -18.50 2.42 -4.05
N SER A 180 -18.77 1.72 -5.15
CA SER A 180 -17.96 0.57 -5.58
C SER A 180 -16.55 0.96 -5.99
N ARG A 181 -16.36 2.09 -6.69
CA ARG A 181 -15.03 2.60 -7.04
C ARG A 181 -14.29 3.15 -5.83
N LYS A 182 -14.94 4.07 -5.09
CA LYS A 182 -14.37 4.74 -3.92
C LYS A 182 -13.95 3.75 -2.83
N ARG A 183 -14.69 2.65 -2.67
CA ARG A 183 -14.37 1.59 -1.71
C ARG A 183 -13.06 0.84 -2.04
N CYS A 184 -12.59 0.91 -3.26
CA CYS A 184 -11.31 0.35 -3.70
C CYS A 184 -10.15 1.36 -3.60
N ALA A 185 -10.27 2.41 -2.79
CA ALA A 185 -9.16 3.32 -2.51
C ALA A 185 -7.95 2.51 -1.98
N GLU A 186 -6.78 2.81 -2.53
CA GLU A 186 -5.54 2.08 -2.27
C GLU A 186 -4.33 3.03 -2.20
N VAL A 187 -3.25 2.54 -1.60
CA VAL A 187 -1.93 3.20 -1.55
C VAL A 187 -0.91 2.33 -2.25
#